data_aee8d962b6239b14b1d3530f3d5ae35f
#
_entry.id   aee8d962b6239b14b1d3530f3d5ae35f
#
_cell.length_a   1.000
_cell.length_b   1.000
_cell.length_c   1.000
_cell.angle_alpha   90.00
_cell.angle_beta   90.00
_cell.angle_gamma   90.00
#
_symmetry.space_group_name_H-M   'P 1'
#
loop_
_entity.id
_entity.type
_entity.pdbx_description
1 polymer ?
#
loop_
_entity_poly.entity_id
_entity_poly.type
_entity_poly.pdbx_seq_one_letter_code
_entity_poly.pdbx_strand_id
1 'polypeptide(L)'
;YYLEVLAHRESGIQILPRVPLRINGFVRQITLLVHGRGANDELFLDLIDRDNKRKREFLARLNHRGWKLLELRPGAHIRQRSPHLSGEPSGLTIVGFYFQPATPLPARLLLDDLSVRVRPYFLQPELRLD
;
A
#
# COMPACT_ATOMS: atom_id res chain seq x y z
N TYR A 1 -2.91 -17.73 3.06
CA TYR A 1 -1.46 -17.46 3.16
C TYR A 1 -1.23 -16.13 3.79
N TYR A 2 -0.20 -16.03 4.55
CA TYR A 2 0.25 -14.74 5.07
C TYR A 2 1.77 -14.67 4.93
N LEU A 3 2.25 -13.43 4.90
CA LEU A 3 3.68 -13.16 4.88
C LEU A 3 4.14 -12.90 6.30
N GLU A 4 5.18 -13.60 6.72
CA GLU A 4 5.77 -13.38 8.02
C GLU A 4 7.12 -12.70 7.88
N VAL A 5 7.35 -11.67 8.68
CA VAL A 5 8.61 -10.94 8.70
C VAL A 5 9.15 -10.96 10.12
N LEU A 6 10.40 -11.33 10.27
CA LEU A 6 11.09 -11.31 11.57
C LEU A 6 12.22 -10.30 11.50
N ALA A 7 12.20 -9.36 12.41
CA ALA A 7 13.22 -8.32 12.51
C ALA A 7 14.04 -8.51 13.78
N HIS A 8 15.32 -8.69 13.62
CA HIS A 8 16.23 -8.89 14.75
C HIS A 8 17.05 -7.64 15.05
N ARG A 9 16.93 -6.60 14.24
CA ARG A 9 17.67 -5.35 14.37
C ARG A 9 16.71 -4.18 14.29
N GLU A 10 17.16 -3.04 14.80
CA GLU A 10 16.35 -1.83 14.80
C GLU A 10 16.24 -1.17 13.42
N SER A 11 17.09 -1.53 12.48
CA SER A 11 17.03 -0.96 11.15
C SER A 11 15.76 -1.40 10.43
N GLY A 12 15.21 -0.51 9.64
CA GLY A 12 14.00 -0.80 8.87
C GLY A 12 14.21 -1.87 7.83
N ILE A 13 13.12 -2.56 7.50
CA ILE A 13 13.13 -3.66 6.54
C ILE A 13 12.23 -3.32 5.38
N GLN A 14 12.76 -3.39 4.18
CA GLN A 14 11.97 -3.27 2.96
C GLN A 14 11.39 -4.63 2.61
N ILE A 15 10.09 -4.66 2.37
CA ILE A 15 9.38 -5.89 1.98
C ILE A 15 8.92 -5.68 0.55
N LEU A 16 9.55 -6.40 -0.38
CA LEU A 16 9.29 -6.21 -1.79
C LEU A 16 8.63 -7.45 -2.39
N PRO A 17 7.57 -7.27 -3.17
CA PRO A 17 7.04 -8.36 -3.97
C PRO A 17 8.03 -8.67 -5.10
N ARG A 18 7.87 -9.84 -5.69
CA ARG A 18 8.71 -10.25 -6.81
C ARG A 18 8.57 -9.28 -7.98
N VAL A 19 7.36 -8.80 -8.20
CA VAL A 19 7.04 -7.83 -9.25
C VAL A 19 6.19 -6.74 -8.62
N PRO A 20 6.50 -5.47 -8.85
CA PRO A 20 5.66 -4.38 -8.35
C PRO A 20 4.25 -4.51 -8.88
N LEU A 21 3.28 -4.15 -8.06
CA LEU A 21 1.87 -4.27 -8.40
C LEU A 21 1.37 -2.98 -9.02
N ARG A 22 1.14 -3.01 -10.31
CA ARG A 22 0.54 -1.88 -11.02
C ARG A 22 -0.96 -1.90 -10.84
N ILE A 23 -1.51 -0.76 -10.47
CA ILE A 23 -2.95 -0.62 -10.29
C ILE A 23 -3.54 0.04 -11.52
N ASN A 24 -4.48 -0.65 -12.14
CA ASN A 24 -5.18 -0.12 -13.29
C ASN A 24 -6.49 0.50 -12.83
N GLY A 25 -6.45 1.78 -12.55
CA GLY A 25 -7.59 2.52 -12.07
C GLY A 25 -7.20 3.57 -11.06
N PHE A 26 -8.15 4.41 -10.71
CA PHE A 26 -7.96 5.42 -9.68
C PHE A 26 -8.15 4.76 -8.31
N VAL A 27 -7.10 4.75 -7.51
CA VAL A 27 -7.11 4.08 -6.21
C VAL A 27 -7.86 4.93 -5.20
N ARG A 28 -8.91 4.36 -4.64
CA ARG A 28 -9.71 5.01 -3.60
C ARG A 28 -9.28 4.60 -2.21
N GLN A 29 -8.89 3.33 -2.07
CA GLN A 29 -8.57 2.79 -0.77
C GLN A 29 -7.70 1.55 -0.93
N ILE A 30 -6.74 1.42 -0.05
CA ILE A 30 -5.90 0.23 0.05
C ILE A 30 -6.13 -0.33 1.45
N THR A 31 -6.40 -1.62 1.55
CA THR A 31 -6.58 -2.28 2.83
C THR A 31 -5.61 -3.44 2.97
N LEU A 32 -5.24 -3.72 4.19
CA LEU A 32 -4.27 -4.76 4.51
C LEU A 32 -4.55 -5.30 5.91
N LEU A 33 -4.57 -6.62 6.05
CA LEU A 33 -4.64 -7.23 7.36
C LEU A 33 -3.22 -7.35 7.93
N VAL A 34 -3.04 -6.83 9.13
CA VAL A 34 -1.74 -6.82 9.77
C VAL A 34 -1.84 -7.40 11.17
N HIS A 35 -0.97 -8.36 11.46
CA HIS A 35 -0.86 -8.91 12.79
C HIS A 35 0.27 -8.19 13.52
N GLY A 36 -0.08 -7.43 14.55
CA GLY A 36 0.85 -6.69 15.35
C GLY A 36 1.12 -7.35 16.69
N ARG A 37 2.22 -6.97 17.30
CA ARG A 37 2.64 -7.46 18.61
C ARG A 37 2.43 -6.46 19.73
N GLY A 38 1.88 -5.28 19.41
CA GLY A 38 1.57 -4.27 20.41
C GLY A 38 2.76 -3.45 20.88
N ALA A 39 3.84 -3.42 20.13
CA ALA A 39 5.06 -2.72 20.55
C ALA A 39 5.32 -1.41 19.82
N ASN A 40 4.32 -0.91 19.10
CA ASN A 40 4.41 0.36 18.35
C ASN A 40 5.41 0.33 17.19
N ASP A 41 5.57 -0.81 16.57
CA ASP A 41 6.30 -0.88 15.31
C ASP A 41 5.56 -0.02 14.28
N GLU A 42 6.27 0.50 13.30
CA GLU A 42 5.65 1.32 12.27
C GLU A 42 5.66 0.62 10.93
N LEU A 43 4.57 0.75 10.20
CA LEU A 43 4.44 0.15 8.88
C LEU A 43 4.11 1.24 7.86
N PHE A 44 4.83 1.19 6.75
CA PHE A 44 4.67 2.14 5.65
C PHE A 44 4.39 1.38 4.36
N LEU A 45 3.74 2.06 3.44
CA LEU A 45 3.50 1.55 2.10
C LEU A 45 4.34 2.37 1.12
N ASP A 46 5.09 1.67 0.29
CA ASP A 46 5.91 2.32 -0.74
C ASP A 46 5.17 2.28 -2.08
N LEU A 47 5.00 3.45 -2.66
CA LEU A 47 4.26 3.66 -3.91
C LEU A 47 5.12 4.39 -4.93
N ILE A 48 4.77 4.22 -6.19
CA ILE A 48 5.21 5.11 -7.26
C ILE A 48 3.96 5.76 -7.83
N ASP A 49 3.95 7.09 -7.88
CA ASP A 49 2.80 7.83 -8.36
C ASP A 49 2.81 8.01 -9.87
N ARG A 50 1.83 8.74 -10.40
CA ARG A 50 1.72 8.95 -11.85
C ARG A 50 2.89 9.73 -12.45
N ASP A 51 3.59 10.51 -11.62
CA ASP A 51 4.74 11.28 -12.06
C ASP A 51 6.05 10.48 -11.90
N ASN A 52 5.92 9.18 -11.68
CA ASN A 52 7.04 8.26 -11.49
C ASN A 52 7.88 8.59 -10.26
N LYS A 53 7.27 9.20 -9.26
CA LYS A 53 7.93 9.53 -8.01
C LYS A 53 7.63 8.52 -6.94
N ARG A 54 8.65 8.14 -6.20
CA ARG A 54 8.48 7.24 -5.07
C ARG A 54 7.95 8.01 -3.89
N LYS A 55 6.95 7.41 -3.25
CA LYS A 55 6.33 7.95 -2.06
C LYS A 55 6.28 6.85 -1.00
N ARG A 56 6.69 7.19 0.21
CA ARG A 56 6.53 6.29 1.35
C ARG A 56 5.44 6.84 2.24
N GLU A 57 4.35 6.09 2.34
CA GLU A 57 3.18 6.54 3.07
C GLU A 57 3.05 5.79 4.39
N PHE A 58 2.89 6.52 5.45
CA PHE A 58 2.67 5.93 6.77
C PHE A 58 1.31 5.21 6.78
N LEU A 59 1.31 3.92 7.10
CA LEU A 59 0.07 3.16 7.24
C LEU A 59 -0.42 3.20 8.67
N ALA A 60 0.42 2.81 9.61
CA ALA A 60 0.00 2.75 11.00
C ALA A 60 1.18 2.51 11.93
N ARG A 61 0.97 2.95 13.18
CA ARG A 61 1.77 2.50 14.30
C ARG A 61 1.06 1.28 14.88
N LEU A 62 1.76 0.16 14.93
CA LEU A 62 1.14 -1.11 15.29
C LEU A 62 1.10 -1.27 16.80
N ASN A 63 0.13 -0.59 17.43
CA ASN A 63 -0.05 -0.64 18.87
C ASN A 63 -1.09 -1.68 19.29
N HIS A 64 -1.60 -2.45 18.35
CA HIS A 64 -2.56 -3.51 18.60
C HIS A 64 -1.86 -4.87 18.66
N ARG A 65 -2.51 -5.83 19.29
CA ARG A 65 -2.10 -7.22 19.28
C ARG A 65 -3.07 -8.01 18.45
N GLY A 66 -2.55 -8.94 17.65
CA GLY A 66 -3.38 -9.76 16.78
C GLY A 66 -3.66 -9.07 15.45
N TRP A 67 -4.65 -9.58 14.75
CA TRP A 67 -5.00 -9.12 13.40
C TRP A 67 -5.86 -7.86 13.45
N LYS A 68 -5.52 -6.92 12.60
CA LYS A 68 -6.30 -5.69 12.41
C LYS A 68 -6.28 -5.29 10.95
N LEU A 69 -7.41 -4.83 10.45
CA LEU A 69 -7.50 -4.30 9.10
C LEU A 69 -7.02 -2.85 9.11
N LEU A 70 -6.01 -2.56 8.33
CA LEU A 70 -5.52 -1.20 8.14
C LEU A 70 -6.03 -0.67 6.81
N GLU A 71 -6.31 0.63 6.77
CA GLU A 71 -6.79 1.29 5.58
C GLU A 71 -5.95 2.51 5.27
N LEU A 72 -5.66 2.69 3.99
CA LEU A 72 -5.01 3.90 3.51
C LEU A 72 -5.85 4.47 2.37
N ARG A 73 -6.16 5.75 2.46
CA ARG A 73 -6.78 6.49 1.37
C ARG A 73 -5.74 7.46 0.84
N PRO A 74 -5.29 7.30 -0.40
CA PRO A 74 -4.27 8.20 -0.94
C PRO A 74 -4.75 9.64 -0.89
N GLY A 75 -3.93 10.50 -0.30
CA GLY A 75 -4.23 11.91 -0.22
C GLY A 75 -3.84 12.64 -1.50
N ALA A 76 -4.09 13.94 -1.54
CA ALA A 76 -3.82 14.74 -2.72
C ALA A 76 -2.34 14.81 -3.09
N HIS A 77 -1.46 14.56 -2.14
CA HIS A 77 -0.01 14.56 -2.38
C HIS A 77 0.45 13.32 -3.17
N ILE A 78 -0.39 12.29 -3.24
CA ILE A 78 -0.13 11.13 -4.08
C ILE A 78 -0.84 11.37 -5.38
N ARG A 79 -0.10 11.67 -6.42
CA ARG A 79 -0.69 12.05 -7.68
C ARG A 79 -1.11 10.84 -8.48
N GLN A 80 -2.38 10.80 -8.79
CA GLN A 80 -2.98 9.76 -9.60
C GLN A 80 -3.53 10.38 -10.88
N ARG A 81 -3.61 9.56 -11.91
CA ARG A 81 -4.29 9.98 -13.11
C ARG A 81 -5.77 10.16 -12.80
N SER A 82 -6.35 11.20 -13.36
CA SER A 82 -7.78 11.44 -13.20
C SER A 82 -8.58 10.26 -13.76
N PRO A 83 -9.63 9.82 -13.06
CA PRO A 83 -10.44 8.71 -13.57
C PRO A 83 -11.21 9.07 -14.85
N HIS A 84 -11.26 10.35 -15.20
CA HIS A 84 -11.95 10.80 -16.40
C HIS A 84 -11.04 10.92 -17.62
N LEU A 85 -9.75 10.75 -17.45
CA LEU A 85 -8.82 10.76 -18.57
C LEU A 85 -8.64 9.36 -19.10
N SER A 86 -8.61 9.22 -20.40
CA SER A 86 -8.39 7.93 -21.02
C SER A 86 -7.05 7.92 -21.74
N GLY A 87 -6.58 6.74 -22.07
CA GLY A 87 -5.39 6.58 -22.87
C GLY A 87 -4.07 6.56 -22.16
N GLU A 88 -4.03 6.95 -20.91
CA GLU A 88 -2.79 6.95 -20.15
C GLU A 88 -2.60 5.66 -19.42
N PRO A 89 -1.45 5.05 -19.46
CA PRO A 89 -1.21 3.81 -18.75
C PRO A 89 -0.86 4.01 -17.29
N SER A 90 -0.59 5.22 -16.87
CA SER A 90 -0.04 5.44 -15.55
C SER A 90 -1.09 5.46 -14.46
N GLY A 91 -0.91 4.68 -13.47
CA GLY A 91 -1.66 4.71 -12.24
C GLY A 91 -0.67 4.61 -11.11
N LEU A 92 -1.14 4.23 -9.95
CA LEU A 92 -0.25 3.95 -8.84
C LEU A 92 0.37 2.57 -9.01
N THR A 93 1.60 2.45 -8.56
CA THR A 93 2.27 1.16 -8.47
C THR A 93 2.62 0.94 -7.01
N ILE A 94 2.21 -0.20 -6.46
CA ILE A 94 2.62 -0.59 -5.12
C ILE A 94 3.96 -1.28 -5.26
N VAL A 95 4.99 -0.67 -4.67
CA VAL A 95 6.34 -1.19 -4.74
C VAL A 95 6.59 -2.20 -3.64
N GLY A 96 5.98 -1.98 -2.47
CA GLY A 96 6.14 -2.87 -1.33
C GLY A 96 5.81 -2.16 -0.03
N PHE A 97 6.35 -2.70 1.04
CA PHE A 97 6.15 -2.16 2.37
C PHE A 97 7.49 -1.87 3.02
N TYR A 98 7.47 -0.99 4.00
CA TYR A 98 8.63 -0.72 4.83
C TYR A 98 8.22 -0.89 6.28
N PHE A 99 8.93 -1.75 6.99
CA PHE A 99 8.66 -2.07 8.39
C PHE A 99 9.76 -1.50 9.26
N GLN A 100 9.39 -0.62 10.19
CA GLN A 100 10.31 -0.04 11.16
C GLN A 100 10.01 -0.65 12.51
N PRO A 101 10.81 -1.63 12.96
CA PRO A 101 10.57 -2.26 14.26
C PRO A 101 10.93 -1.32 15.40
N ALA A 102 10.16 -1.42 16.47
CA ALA A 102 10.48 -0.78 17.73
C ALA A 102 11.15 -1.79 18.67
N THR A 103 11.72 -1.33 19.75
CA THR A 103 12.21 -2.23 20.78
C THR A 103 11.07 -2.63 21.70
N PRO A 104 11.14 -3.82 22.34
CA PRO A 104 12.23 -4.78 22.29
C PRO A 104 12.19 -5.65 21.05
N LEU A 105 13.32 -6.12 20.67
CA LEU A 105 13.49 -7.05 19.56
C LEU A 105 13.61 -8.48 20.09
N PRO A 106 13.32 -9.51 19.30
CA PRO A 106 12.94 -9.44 17.87
C PRO A 106 11.50 -9.01 17.68
N ALA A 107 11.22 -8.44 16.52
CA ALA A 107 9.88 -8.01 16.13
C ALA A 107 9.32 -8.98 15.10
N ARG A 108 8.05 -9.31 15.23
CA ARG A 108 7.34 -10.17 14.29
C ARG A 108 6.18 -9.42 13.68
N LEU A 109 6.05 -9.54 12.38
CA LEU A 109 4.98 -8.92 11.61
C LEU A 109 4.36 -9.96 10.69
N LEU A 110 3.06 -10.04 10.65
CA LEU A 110 2.34 -10.85 9.66
C LEU A 110 1.47 -9.94 8.81
N LEU A 111 1.51 -10.16 7.50
CA LEU A 111 0.72 -9.40 6.52
C LEU A 111 -0.14 -10.36 5.73
N ASP A 112 -1.38 -9.97 5.46
CA ASP A 112 -2.29 -10.77 4.66
C ASP A 112 -3.31 -9.89 3.96
N ASP A 113 -3.90 -10.42 2.92
CA ASP A 113 -5.10 -9.89 2.28
C ASP A 113 -4.99 -8.43 1.87
N LEU A 114 -3.98 -8.13 1.06
CA LEU A 114 -3.86 -6.82 0.45
C LEU A 114 -4.96 -6.64 -0.58
N SER A 115 -5.78 -5.61 -0.41
CA SER A 115 -6.89 -5.32 -1.31
C SER A 115 -6.86 -3.86 -1.71
N VAL A 116 -7.24 -3.59 -2.95
CA VAL A 116 -7.25 -2.23 -3.48
C VAL A 116 -8.63 -1.97 -4.07
N ARG A 117 -9.28 -0.92 -3.59
CA ARG A 117 -10.55 -0.46 -4.17
C ARG A 117 -10.23 0.61 -5.18
N VAL A 118 -10.67 0.41 -6.40
CA VAL A 118 -10.38 1.34 -7.49
C VAL A 118 -11.65 1.81 -8.17
N ARG A 119 -11.56 2.98 -8.77
CA ARG A 119 -12.51 3.43 -9.75
C ARG A 119 -11.86 3.19 -11.09
N PRO A 120 -12.42 2.31 -11.94
CA PRO A 120 -11.78 1.98 -13.21
C PRO A 120 -11.64 3.21 -14.11
N TYR A 121 -10.58 3.24 -14.91
CA TYR A 121 -10.47 4.21 -15.97
C TYR A 121 -11.31 3.72 -17.15
N PHE A 122 -12.22 4.55 -17.60
CA PHE A 122 -13.05 4.18 -18.70
C PHE A 122 -12.43 4.56 -19.99
N LEU A 123 -12.63 3.71 -20.95
CA LEU A 123 -12.67 4.11 -22.29
C LEU A 123 -14.08 4.51 -22.49
N GLN A 124 -14.27 5.63 -22.96
CA GLN A 124 -15.55 6.18 -23.01
C GLN A 124 -16.27 6.03 -24.22
N PRO A 125 -16.35 4.95 -24.73
CA PRO A 125 -17.09 4.78 -25.92
C PRO A 125 -18.45 4.86 -25.61
N GLU A 126 -18.63 4.42 -24.56
CA GLU A 126 -19.84 4.25 -24.11
C GLU A 126 -20.57 5.43 -24.14
N LEU A 127 -20.06 6.20 -24.34
CA LEU A 127 -20.79 7.24 -24.24
C LEU A 127 -21.26 7.76 -25.46
N ARG A 128 -21.55 7.39 -25.99
CA ARG A 128 -21.89 7.88 -26.86
C ARG A 128 -22.84 7.86 -27.38
N LEU A 129 -23.10 7.98 -27.23
CA LEU A 129 -23.92 8.06 -27.44
C LEU A 129 -24.41 8.51 -28.16
N ASP A 130 -24.71 8.43 -28.70
CA ASP A 130 -25.18 8.75 -29.19
C ASP A 130 -25.93 8.66 -29.50
#